data_24fd12515c8d5e3b8d798135eb45097d
#
_entry.id   24fd12515c8d5e3b8d798135eb45097d
#
_cell.length_a   1.000
_cell.length_b   1.000
_cell.length_c   1.000
_cell.angle_alpha   90.00
_cell.angle_beta   90.00
_cell.angle_gamma   90.00
#
_symmetry.space_group_name_H-M   'P 1'
#
loop_
_entity.id
_entity.type
_entity.pdbx_description
1 polymer ?
#
loop_
_entity_poly.entity_id
_entity_poly.type
_entity_poly.pdbx_seq_one_letter_code
_entity_poly.pdbx_strand_id
1 'polypeptide(L)'
;MTIKEIYEKIMEHQIEGIMFHEQSSKMLDFLGFKGLKMWQEYRYFSESAEMKSINRYVINHHSMMIREGEPKDPELIPMSWYGYKREEVDNRTKQSALKDLFSRLKAWETETKTLYCDMYKEACDGNYIADAVKIRELIRGVDKELKHIDKRHIEYKTVDFDLSYIMEQQWYLKDKYKKKQKELFC
;
A
#
# COMPACT_ATOMS: atom_id res chain seq x y z
N MET A 1 17.07 9.55 17.72
CA MET A 1 16.82 8.09 17.66
C MET A 1 18.08 7.36 17.26
N THR A 2 18.26 6.09 17.68
CA THR A 2 19.28 5.20 17.14
C THR A 2 18.87 4.71 15.76
N ILE A 3 19.85 4.28 14.95
CA ILE A 3 19.55 3.74 13.61
C ILE A 3 18.67 2.48 13.67
N LYS A 4 18.81 1.68 14.73
CA LYS A 4 17.95 0.52 14.99
C LYS A 4 16.48 0.94 15.15
N GLU A 5 16.21 1.91 16.01
CA GLU A 5 14.85 2.42 16.27
C GLU A 5 14.22 3.03 15.02
N ILE A 6 15.01 3.70 14.18
CA ILE A 6 14.54 4.25 12.90
C ILE A 6 14.01 3.12 12.00
N TYR A 7 14.82 2.09 11.78
CA TYR A 7 14.41 1.00 10.88
C TYR A 7 13.34 0.09 11.49
N GLU A 8 13.29 -0.10 12.81
CA GLU A 8 12.20 -0.85 13.46
C GLU A 8 10.84 -0.15 13.24
N LYS A 9 10.78 1.18 13.33
CA LYS A 9 9.56 1.94 13.00
C LYS A 9 9.16 1.84 11.54
N ILE A 10 10.13 1.92 10.62
CA ILE A 10 9.88 1.73 9.19
C ILE A 10 9.32 0.32 8.94
N MET A 11 9.90 -0.71 9.54
CA MET A 11 9.48 -2.10 9.36
C MET A 11 8.09 -2.39 9.94
N GLU A 12 7.78 -1.84 11.13
CA GLU A 12 6.45 -1.95 11.72
C GLU A 12 5.38 -1.36 10.78
N HIS A 13 5.64 -0.18 10.24
CA HIS A 13 4.73 0.45 9.29
C HIS A 13 4.60 -0.32 7.96
N GLN A 14 5.70 -0.87 7.45
CA GLN A 14 5.69 -1.69 6.23
C GLN A 14 4.81 -2.95 6.39
N ILE A 15 4.86 -3.63 7.53
CA ILE A 15 4.00 -4.79 7.80
C ILE A 15 2.52 -4.39 7.81
N GLU A 16 2.18 -3.26 8.43
CA GLU A 16 0.82 -2.73 8.41
C GLU A 16 0.35 -2.44 6.98
N GLY A 17 1.23 -1.87 6.13
CA GLY A 17 0.96 -1.63 4.70
C GLY A 17 0.71 -2.91 3.90
N ILE A 18 1.51 -3.94 4.13
CA ILE A 18 1.32 -5.27 3.53
C ILE A 18 -0.08 -5.81 3.86
N MET A 19 -0.50 -5.76 5.13
CA MET A 19 -1.82 -6.21 5.56
C MET A 19 -2.95 -5.35 4.97
N PHE A 20 -2.75 -4.03 4.89
CA PHE A 20 -3.69 -3.11 4.28
C PHE A 20 -3.95 -3.45 2.80
N HIS A 21 -2.91 -3.69 2.02
CA HIS A 21 -3.04 -4.03 0.60
C HIS A 21 -3.60 -5.43 0.40
N GLU A 22 -3.28 -6.38 1.27
CA GLU A 22 -3.86 -7.73 1.23
C GLU A 22 -5.38 -7.69 1.45
N GLN A 23 -5.85 -7.00 2.49
CA GLN A 23 -7.28 -6.85 2.76
C GLN A 23 -7.99 -6.06 1.66
N SER A 24 -7.39 -4.98 1.16
CA SER A 24 -7.90 -4.22 0.02
C SER A 24 -8.11 -5.12 -1.20
N SER A 25 -7.15 -5.99 -1.49
CA SER A 25 -7.23 -6.94 -2.59
C SER A 25 -8.37 -7.95 -2.40
N LYS A 26 -8.51 -8.53 -1.20
CA LYS A 26 -9.59 -9.47 -0.86
C LYS A 26 -10.97 -8.82 -1.01
N MET A 27 -11.13 -7.60 -0.49
CA MET A 27 -12.37 -6.84 -0.60
C MET A 27 -12.73 -6.56 -2.07
N LEU A 28 -11.78 -6.11 -2.87
CA LEU A 28 -11.99 -5.80 -4.28
C LEU A 28 -12.30 -7.06 -5.11
N ASP A 29 -11.71 -8.20 -4.79
CA ASP A 29 -12.04 -9.48 -5.42
C ASP A 29 -13.47 -9.91 -5.08
N PHE A 30 -13.87 -9.79 -3.82
CA PHE A 30 -15.24 -10.07 -3.38
C PHE A 30 -16.26 -9.17 -4.08
N LEU A 31 -15.97 -7.88 -4.23
CA LEU A 31 -16.85 -6.93 -4.93
C LEU A 31 -16.85 -7.08 -6.46
N GLY A 32 -15.95 -7.88 -7.03
CA GLY A 32 -15.86 -8.14 -8.46
C GLY A 32 -14.92 -7.22 -9.25
N PHE A 33 -14.15 -6.34 -8.59
CA PHE A 33 -13.23 -5.38 -9.23
C PHE A 33 -11.85 -6.00 -9.49
N LYS A 34 -11.78 -6.93 -10.43
CA LYS A 34 -10.59 -7.74 -10.73
C LYS A 34 -9.33 -6.93 -11.09
N GLY A 35 -9.49 -5.80 -11.77
CA GLY A 35 -8.37 -4.93 -12.16
C GLY A 35 -7.82 -4.15 -10.97
N LEU A 36 -8.69 -3.59 -10.13
CA LEU A 36 -8.30 -2.92 -8.89
C LEU A 36 -7.70 -3.91 -7.88
N LYS A 37 -8.26 -5.13 -7.80
CA LYS A 37 -7.69 -6.25 -7.04
C LYS A 37 -6.24 -6.48 -7.43
N MET A 38 -5.94 -6.64 -8.72
CA MET A 38 -4.57 -6.86 -9.21
C MET A 38 -3.63 -5.69 -8.90
N TRP A 39 -4.15 -4.45 -8.86
CA TRP A 39 -3.36 -3.31 -8.40
C TRP A 39 -2.97 -3.45 -6.94
N GLN A 40 -3.91 -3.79 -6.06
CA GLN A 40 -3.61 -3.96 -4.63
C GLN A 40 -2.72 -5.18 -4.35
N GLU A 41 -2.86 -6.28 -5.08
CA GLU A 41 -1.92 -7.41 -5.03
C GLU A 41 -0.51 -7.00 -5.46
N TYR A 42 -0.37 -6.20 -6.51
CA TYR A 42 0.93 -5.67 -6.92
C TYR A 42 1.55 -4.83 -5.80
N ARG A 43 0.76 -3.99 -5.13
CA ARG A 43 1.23 -3.19 -3.98
C ARG A 43 1.70 -4.10 -2.83
N TYR A 44 0.90 -5.08 -2.46
CA TYR A 44 1.26 -6.09 -1.46
C TYR A 44 2.63 -6.73 -1.75
N PHE A 45 2.86 -7.18 -2.98
CA PHE A 45 4.14 -7.79 -3.37
C PHE A 45 5.29 -6.77 -3.41
N SER A 46 5.02 -5.55 -3.89
CA SER A 46 6.01 -4.48 -3.94
C SER A 46 6.50 -4.10 -2.55
N GLU A 47 5.60 -3.93 -1.58
CA GLU A 47 5.97 -3.61 -0.20
C GLU A 47 6.69 -4.77 0.49
N SER A 48 6.26 -6.00 0.24
CA SER A 48 6.98 -7.19 0.73
C SER A 48 8.42 -7.27 0.18
N ALA A 49 8.63 -6.88 -1.08
CA ALA A 49 9.96 -6.83 -1.68
C ALA A 49 10.80 -5.67 -1.11
N GLU A 50 10.19 -4.51 -0.88
CA GLU A 50 10.85 -3.37 -0.25
C GLU A 50 11.29 -3.70 1.19
N MET A 51 10.43 -4.31 1.98
CA MET A 51 10.73 -4.79 3.33
C MET A 51 11.96 -5.71 3.35
N LYS A 52 12.02 -6.70 2.43
CA LYS A 52 13.19 -7.58 2.28
C LYS A 52 14.45 -6.80 1.89
N SER A 53 14.32 -5.78 1.03
CA SER A 53 15.43 -4.90 0.63
C SER A 53 15.96 -4.09 1.80
N ILE A 54 15.07 -3.56 2.65
CA ILE A 54 15.44 -2.81 3.86
C ILE A 54 16.18 -3.74 4.84
N ASN A 55 15.64 -4.92 5.13
CA ASN A 55 16.29 -5.91 6.00
C ASN A 55 17.71 -6.25 5.52
N ARG A 56 17.85 -6.53 4.22
CA ARG A 56 19.17 -6.81 3.62
C ARG A 56 20.12 -5.62 3.75
N TYR A 57 19.63 -4.40 3.54
CA TYR A 57 20.43 -3.19 3.71
C TYR A 57 20.93 -3.07 5.14
N VAL A 58 20.06 -3.20 6.14
CA VAL A 58 20.43 -3.08 7.57
C VAL A 58 21.44 -4.15 7.98
N ILE A 59 21.25 -5.40 7.56
CA ILE A 59 22.21 -6.49 7.84
C ILE A 59 23.57 -6.18 7.22
N ASN A 60 23.61 -5.75 5.96
CA ASN A 60 24.88 -5.53 5.25
C ASN A 60 25.64 -4.30 5.71
N HIS A 61 24.96 -3.21 6.10
CA HIS A 61 25.60 -1.95 6.45
C HIS A 61 25.83 -1.78 7.96
N HIS A 62 24.98 -2.39 8.78
CA HIS A 62 25.04 -2.23 10.23
C HIS A 62 25.32 -3.52 10.98
N SER A 63 25.42 -4.66 10.28
CA SER A 63 25.63 -6.00 10.89
C SER A 63 24.65 -6.29 12.03
N MET A 64 23.41 -5.81 11.92
CA MET A 64 22.39 -5.98 12.94
C MET A 64 21.10 -6.57 12.36
N MET A 65 20.34 -7.23 13.22
CA MET A 65 18.96 -7.63 12.94
C MET A 65 17.99 -6.63 13.58
N ILE A 66 16.95 -6.29 12.84
CA ILE A 66 15.87 -5.41 13.32
C ILE A 66 14.60 -6.23 13.52
N ARG A 67 13.74 -5.75 14.41
CA ARG A 67 12.45 -6.37 14.68
C ARG A 67 11.47 -5.97 13.60
N GLU A 68 10.76 -6.97 13.08
CA GLU A 68 9.58 -6.73 12.24
C GLU A 68 8.40 -6.55 13.19
N GLY A 69 7.66 -5.52 13.18
CA GLY A 69 6.51 -5.31 14.05
C GLY A 69 5.47 -6.43 13.97
N GLU A 70 4.45 -6.38 14.78
CA GLU A 70 3.31 -7.30 14.71
C GLU A 70 2.27 -6.74 13.73
N PRO A 71 1.75 -7.54 12.79
CA PRO A 71 0.74 -7.08 11.85
C PRO A 71 -0.56 -6.74 12.59
N LYS A 72 -1.11 -5.56 12.35
CA LYS A 72 -2.43 -5.15 12.85
C LYS A 72 -3.47 -5.32 11.75
N ASP A 73 -4.68 -5.75 12.14
CA ASP A 73 -5.81 -5.82 11.21
C ASP A 73 -6.25 -4.40 10.83
N PRO A 74 -6.18 -3.99 9.56
CA PRO A 74 -6.62 -2.67 9.12
C PRO A 74 -8.15 -2.50 9.09
N GLU A 75 -8.92 -3.55 9.41
CA GLU A 75 -10.40 -3.53 9.49
C GLU A 75 -11.07 -2.93 8.24
N LEU A 76 -10.56 -3.28 7.05
CA LEU A 76 -11.12 -2.79 5.78
C LEU A 76 -12.39 -3.53 5.36
N ILE A 77 -12.50 -4.81 5.75
CA ILE A 77 -13.64 -5.65 5.41
C ILE A 77 -14.64 -5.60 6.55
N PRO A 78 -15.85 -5.05 6.35
CA PRO A 78 -16.87 -5.03 7.39
C PRO A 78 -17.18 -6.44 7.92
N MET A 79 -17.24 -6.61 9.24
CA MET A 79 -17.57 -7.91 9.86
C MET A 79 -18.89 -8.49 9.36
N SER A 80 -19.86 -7.61 9.02
CA SER A 80 -21.15 -8.01 8.46
C SER A 80 -21.06 -8.67 7.08
N TRP A 81 -19.93 -8.54 6.38
CA TRP A 81 -19.75 -9.15 5.04
C TRP A 81 -19.23 -10.60 5.11
N TYR A 82 -18.75 -11.03 6.26
CA TYR A 82 -18.34 -12.43 6.42
C TYR A 82 -19.57 -13.35 6.38
N GLY A 83 -19.58 -14.26 5.40
CA GLY A 83 -20.72 -15.14 5.13
C GLY A 83 -21.68 -14.62 4.05
N TYR A 84 -21.57 -13.37 3.59
CA TYR A 84 -22.35 -12.86 2.47
C TYR A 84 -21.89 -13.48 1.14
N LYS A 85 -22.84 -13.67 0.23
CA LYS A 85 -22.54 -13.94 -1.17
C LYS A 85 -22.35 -12.61 -1.91
N ARG A 86 -21.54 -12.64 -2.97
CA ARG A 86 -21.27 -11.43 -3.78
C ARG A 86 -22.55 -10.76 -4.30
N GLU A 87 -23.53 -11.56 -4.65
CA GLU A 87 -24.82 -11.11 -5.20
C GLU A 87 -25.67 -10.35 -4.18
N GLU A 88 -25.40 -10.53 -2.89
CA GLU A 88 -26.11 -9.86 -1.79
C GLU A 88 -25.62 -8.42 -1.56
N VAL A 89 -24.46 -8.06 -2.16
CA VAL A 89 -23.91 -6.71 -2.06
C VAL A 89 -24.44 -5.86 -3.22
N ASP A 90 -25.30 -4.90 -2.92
CA ASP A 90 -25.89 -4.01 -3.90
C ASP A 90 -24.89 -3.00 -4.48
N ASN A 91 -25.27 -2.35 -5.58
CA ASN A 91 -24.39 -1.40 -6.27
C ASN A 91 -24.06 -0.17 -5.44
N ARG A 92 -24.98 0.30 -4.59
CA ARG A 92 -24.75 1.45 -3.70
C ARG A 92 -23.69 1.13 -2.65
N THR A 93 -23.75 -0.06 -2.07
CA THR A 93 -22.76 -0.56 -1.11
C THR A 93 -21.38 -0.72 -1.78
N LYS A 94 -21.32 -1.27 -3.01
CA LYS A 94 -20.06 -1.36 -3.79
C LYS A 94 -19.46 0.01 -4.05
N GLN A 95 -20.26 0.99 -4.45
CA GLN A 95 -19.83 2.36 -4.72
C GLN A 95 -19.30 3.03 -3.43
N SER A 96 -20.01 2.87 -2.32
CA SER A 96 -19.59 3.40 -1.01
C SER A 96 -18.27 2.79 -0.55
N ALA A 97 -18.11 1.48 -0.69
CA ALA A 97 -16.87 0.77 -0.34
C ALA A 97 -15.67 1.24 -1.17
N LEU A 98 -15.87 1.52 -2.47
CA LEU A 98 -14.82 2.09 -3.30
C LEU A 98 -14.45 3.51 -2.87
N LYS A 99 -15.42 4.36 -2.57
CA LYS A 99 -15.16 5.73 -2.08
C LYS A 99 -14.34 5.71 -0.78
N ASP A 100 -14.73 4.84 0.16
CA ASP A 100 -14.02 4.67 1.43
C ASP A 100 -12.59 4.14 1.19
N LEU A 101 -12.43 3.09 0.38
CA LEU A 101 -11.12 2.53 0.06
C LEU A 101 -10.15 3.56 -0.51
N PHE A 102 -10.58 4.37 -1.49
CA PHE A 102 -9.71 5.39 -2.07
C PHE A 102 -9.34 6.48 -1.06
N SER A 103 -10.24 6.84 -0.15
CA SER A 103 -9.96 7.77 0.94
C SER A 103 -8.93 7.20 1.91
N ARG A 104 -9.07 5.94 2.28
CA ARG A 104 -8.12 5.23 3.17
C ARG A 104 -6.76 5.01 2.50
N LEU A 105 -6.72 4.65 1.21
CA LEU A 105 -5.47 4.53 0.46
C LEU A 105 -4.68 5.84 0.47
N LYS A 106 -5.36 6.96 0.24
CA LYS A 106 -4.71 8.27 0.27
C LYS A 106 -4.22 8.63 1.67
N ALA A 107 -5.02 8.38 2.70
CA ALA A 107 -4.64 8.62 4.08
C ALA A 107 -3.42 7.80 4.46
N TRP A 108 -3.41 6.50 4.15
CA TRP A 108 -2.31 5.57 4.39
C TRP A 108 -0.99 6.05 3.77
N GLU A 109 -0.98 6.35 2.47
CA GLU A 109 0.23 6.80 1.80
C GLU A 109 0.71 8.18 2.29
N THR A 110 -0.21 9.03 2.73
CA THR A 110 0.14 10.32 3.35
C THR A 110 0.82 10.12 4.70
N GLU A 111 0.31 9.21 5.51
CA GLU A 111 0.89 8.81 6.80
C GLU A 111 2.27 8.17 6.59
N THR A 112 2.40 7.25 5.64
CA THR A 112 3.67 6.62 5.24
C THR A 112 4.71 7.67 4.87
N LYS A 113 4.33 8.65 4.06
CA LYS A 113 5.22 9.76 3.69
C LYS A 113 5.66 10.56 4.92
N THR A 114 4.74 10.87 5.80
CA THR A 114 5.02 11.64 7.03
C THR A 114 6.02 10.88 7.91
N LEU A 115 5.77 9.59 8.15
CA LEU A 115 6.67 8.73 8.90
C LEU A 115 8.08 8.72 8.29
N TYR A 116 8.18 8.49 6.98
CA TYR A 116 9.50 8.43 6.32
C TYR A 116 10.22 9.78 6.34
N CYS A 117 9.51 10.91 6.25
CA CYS A 117 10.09 12.24 6.41
C CYS A 117 10.63 12.46 7.82
N ASP A 118 9.93 11.99 8.86
CA ASP A 118 10.40 12.07 10.23
C ASP A 118 11.62 11.17 10.47
N MET A 119 11.61 9.94 9.94
CA MET A 119 12.77 9.03 10.02
C MET A 119 13.98 9.58 9.24
N TYR A 120 13.75 10.26 8.12
CA TYR A 120 14.80 10.97 7.39
C TYR A 120 15.46 12.06 8.22
N LYS A 121 14.65 12.88 8.92
CA LYS A 121 15.18 13.93 9.83
C LYS A 121 16.01 13.32 10.96
N GLU A 122 15.47 12.29 11.62
CA GLU A 122 16.19 11.55 12.68
C GLU A 122 17.54 10.99 12.20
N ALA A 123 17.58 10.45 10.98
CA ALA A 123 18.81 9.96 10.38
C ALA A 123 19.82 11.10 10.09
N CYS A 124 19.33 12.25 9.61
CA CYS A 124 20.18 13.43 9.41
C CYS A 124 20.74 13.97 10.73
N ASP A 125 19.90 14.12 11.75
CA ASP A 125 20.26 14.63 13.06
C ASP A 125 21.24 13.71 13.80
N GLY A 126 21.08 12.38 13.58
CA GLY A 126 22.01 11.36 14.08
C GLY A 126 23.32 11.22 13.27
N ASN A 127 23.50 12.03 12.21
CA ASN A 127 24.63 11.94 11.27
C ASN A 127 24.75 10.58 10.53
N TYR A 128 23.62 9.88 10.34
CA TYR A 128 23.52 8.63 9.58
C TYR A 128 23.29 8.92 8.09
N ILE A 129 24.29 9.49 7.41
CA ILE A 129 24.13 10.05 6.06
C ILE A 129 23.71 8.99 5.02
N ALA A 130 24.29 7.79 5.05
CA ALA A 130 23.94 6.72 4.11
C ALA A 130 22.49 6.26 4.29
N ASP A 131 22.01 6.19 5.54
CA ASP A 131 20.65 5.81 5.89
C ASP A 131 19.66 6.89 5.47
N ALA A 132 19.99 8.17 5.67
CA ALA A 132 19.17 9.28 5.17
C ALA A 132 19.01 9.21 3.65
N VAL A 133 20.06 8.85 2.89
CA VAL A 133 19.94 8.63 1.44
C VAL A 133 18.97 7.46 1.15
N LYS A 134 19.08 6.34 1.88
CA LYS A 134 18.21 5.18 1.70
C LYS A 134 16.74 5.53 2.00
N ILE A 135 16.47 6.20 3.11
CA ILE A 135 15.12 6.63 3.50
C ILE A 135 14.54 7.62 2.48
N ARG A 136 15.35 8.52 1.91
CA ARG A 136 14.90 9.42 0.83
C ARG A 136 14.47 8.68 -0.44
N GLU A 137 15.03 7.51 -0.73
CA GLU A 137 14.55 6.65 -1.82
C GLU A 137 13.14 6.11 -1.53
N LEU A 138 12.86 5.70 -0.28
CA LEU A 138 11.52 5.28 0.16
C LEU A 138 10.51 6.42 -0.01
N ILE A 139 10.84 7.65 0.42
CA ILE A 139 9.98 8.83 0.25
C ILE A 139 9.63 9.05 -1.24
N ARG A 140 10.60 8.90 -2.15
CA ARG A 140 10.35 9.03 -3.60
C ARG A 140 9.42 7.94 -4.14
N GLY A 141 9.49 6.74 -3.57
CA GLY A 141 8.56 5.64 -3.85
C GLY A 141 7.12 6.04 -3.50
N VAL A 142 6.91 6.48 -2.26
CA VAL A 142 5.60 6.92 -1.77
C VAL A 142 5.04 8.11 -2.57
N ASP A 143 5.87 9.08 -2.95
CA ASP A 143 5.45 10.21 -3.80
C ASP A 143 4.89 9.77 -5.15
N LYS A 144 5.46 8.71 -5.74
CA LYS A 144 4.95 8.15 -7.00
C LYS A 144 3.58 7.47 -6.79
N GLU A 145 3.44 6.73 -5.70
CA GLU A 145 2.17 6.06 -5.40
C GLU A 145 1.06 7.05 -5.05
N LEU A 146 1.34 8.08 -4.26
CA LEU A 146 0.38 9.16 -4.00
C LEU A 146 -0.13 9.80 -5.30
N LYS A 147 0.75 10.07 -6.26
CA LYS A 147 0.35 10.59 -7.57
C LYS A 147 -0.56 9.62 -8.33
N HIS A 148 -0.30 8.31 -8.24
CA HIS A 148 -1.14 7.29 -8.88
C HIS A 148 -2.52 7.19 -8.23
N ILE A 149 -2.58 7.24 -6.89
CA ILE A 149 -3.83 7.21 -6.13
C ILE A 149 -4.64 8.48 -6.42
N ASP A 150 -4.02 9.66 -6.32
CA ASP A 150 -4.69 10.94 -6.57
C ASP A 150 -5.27 11.00 -7.98
N LYS A 151 -4.49 10.61 -9.00
CA LYS A 151 -4.97 10.59 -10.38
C LYS A 151 -6.23 9.73 -10.52
N ARG A 152 -6.22 8.51 -9.97
CA ARG A 152 -7.34 7.58 -10.07
C ARG A 152 -8.51 8.01 -9.22
N HIS A 153 -8.26 8.53 -8.02
CA HIS A 153 -9.30 9.04 -7.15
C HIS A 153 -10.04 10.21 -7.79
N ILE A 154 -9.31 11.17 -8.39
CA ILE A 154 -9.91 12.29 -9.13
C ILE A 154 -10.73 11.79 -10.31
N GLU A 155 -10.19 10.86 -11.09
CA GLU A 155 -10.88 10.25 -12.24
C GLU A 155 -12.21 9.62 -11.83
N TYR A 156 -12.21 8.78 -10.79
CA TYR A 156 -13.43 8.13 -10.30
C TYR A 156 -14.40 9.10 -9.64
N LYS A 157 -13.89 10.10 -8.91
CA LYS A 157 -14.71 11.15 -8.30
C LYS A 157 -15.43 12.00 -9.35
N THR A 158 -14.80 12.27 -10.50
CA THR A 158 -15.38 13.05 -11.60
C THR A 158 -16.64 12.39 -12.17
N VAL A 159 -16.71 11.06 -12.15
CA VAL A 159 -17.88 10.28 -12.56
C VAL A 159 -18.69 9.75 -11.37
N ASP A 160 -18.54 10.37 -10.20
CA ASP A 160 -19.19 9.97 -8.93
C ASP A 160 -19.04 8.48 -8.61
N PHE A 161 -17.89 7.87 -8.94
CA PHE A 161 -17.63 6.44 -8.78
C PHE A 161 -18.64 5.54 -9.51
N ASP A 162 -19.08 5.96 -10.71
CA ASP A 162 -19.95 5.15 -11.54
C ASP A 162 -19.39 3.76 -11.78
N LEU A 163 -20.16 2.74 -11.41
CA LEU A 163 -19.68 1.35 -11.44
C LEU A 163 -19.49 0.86 -12.88
N SER A 164 -20.30 1.32 -13.84
CA SER A 164 -20.18 0.91 -15.24
C SER A 164 -18.86 1.42 -15.81
N TYR A 165 -18.53 2.69 -15.56
CA TYR A 165 -17.26 3.29 -15.95
C TYR A 165 -16.06 2.56 -15.30
N ILE A 166 -16.14 2.27 -14.01
CA ILE A 166 -15.08 1.55 -13.29
C ILE A 166 -14.94 0.12 -13.84
N MET A 167 -16.03 -0.56 -14.14
CA MET A 167 -16.01 -1.93 -14.69
C MET A 167 -15.38 -2.01 -16.07
N GLU A 168 -15.56 -1.02 -16.94
CA GLU A 168 -14.89 -0.95 -18.24
C GLU A 168 -13.37 -0.92 -18.14
N GLN A 169 -12.84 -0.29 -17.10
CA GLN A 169 -11.41 -0.18 -16.88
C GLN A 169 -10.77 -1.44 -16.30
N GLN A 170 -11.55 -2.38 -15.73
CA GLN A 170 -11.02 -3.52 -15.00
C GLN A 170 -10.12 -4.41 -15.85
N TRP A 171 -10.43 -4.56 -17.12
CA TRP A 171 -9.67 -5.40 -18.05
C TRP A 171 -8.26 -4.83 -18.27
N TYR A 172 -8.19 -3.55 -18.59
CA TYR A 172 -6.92 -2.85 -18.80
C TYR A 172 -6.05 -2.88 -17.53
N LEU A 173 -6.64 -2.60 -16.37
CA LEU A 173 -5.93 -2.61 -15.10
C LEU A 173 -5.39 -4.00 -14.75
N LYS A 174 -6.21 -5.04 -14.97
CA LYS A 174 -5.81 -6.43 -14.74
C LYS A 174 -4.59 -6.79 -15.57
N ASP A 175 -4.59 -6.50 -16.89
CA ASP A 175 -3.46 -6.79 -17.78
C ASP A 175 -2.21 -6.01 -17.38
N LYS A 176 -2.34 -4.70 -17.13
CA LYS A 176 -1.26 -3.82 -16.69
C LYS A 176 -0.57 -4.33 -15.44
N TYR A 177 -1.32 -4.65 -14.39
CA TYR A 177 -0.72 -5.05 -13.11
C TYR A 177 -0.26 -6.50 -13.09
N LYS A 178 -0.85 -7.37 -13.90
CA LYS A 178 -0.31 -8.71 -14.14
C LYS A 178 1.09 -8.68 -14.77
N LYS A 179 1.34 -7.75 -15.71
CA LYS A 179 2.68 -7.54 -16.27
C LYS A 179 3.66 -7.03 -15.22
N LYS A 180 3.27 -6.01 -14.46
CA LYS A 180 4.10 -5.47 -13.37
C LYS A 180 4.43 -6.49 -12.29
N GLN A 181 3.49 -7.35 -11.91
CA GLN A 181 3.78 -8.44 -10.96
C GLN A 181 4.85 -9.40 -11.48
N LYS A 182 4.80 -9.78 -12.78
CA LYS A 182 5.85 -10.62 -13.37
C LYS A 182 7.23 -9.97 -13.29
N GLU A 183 7.32 -8.65 -13.51
CA GLU A 183 8.58 -7.89 -13.42
C GLU A 183 9.16 -7.87 -12.00
N LEU A 184 8.35 -8.00 -10.94
CA LEU A 184 8.83 -8.08 -9.56
C LEU A 184 9.49 -9.42 -9.22
N PHE A 185 9.18 -10.48 -9.97
CA PHE A 185 9.66 -11.85 -9.70
C PHE A 185 10.71 -12.35 -10.70
N CYS A 186 11.06 -11.51 -11.69
CA CYS A 186 12.16 -11.77 -12.63
C CYS A 186 13.43 -11.05 -12.20
#